data_ae56b0a084907234adbacfcc605e2919
#
_entry.id   ae56b0a084907234adbacfcc605e2919
#
_cell.length_a   1.000
_cell.length_b   1.000
_cell.length_c   1.000
_cell.angle_alpha   90.00
_cell.angle_beta   90.00
_cell.angle_gamma   90.00
#
_symmetry.space_group_name_H-M   'P 1'
#
loop_
_entity.id
_entity.type
_entity.pdbx_description
1 polymer ?
#
loop_
_entity_poly.entity_id
_entity_poly.type
_entity_poly.pdbx_seq_one_letter_code
_entity_poly.pdbx_strand_id
1 'polypeptide(L)'
;YGCEFEVGEGSSLLLKLGKIKTGQRKFIALEFNISTTIAGRYEALSLQWKYKKPTVERVQELPVKVLELEYTHHTQVLNETCCFHVEKHLELLKTAETIEEATTLQNEGQHSQAHEMLCRHADKLLLLAVRSGDPLLLKEAEMLYKQIGFEYQKRGKTATGN
;
A
#
# COMPACT_ATOMS: atom_id res chain seq x y z
N TYR A 1 -5.42 0.84 1.61
CA TYR A 1 -4.37 -0.01 2.19
C TYR A 1 -4.10 0.38 3.65
N GLY A 2 -3.94 -0.61 4.53
CA GLY A 2 -3.52 -0.41 5.92
C GLY A 2 -4.59 -0.03 6.94
N CYS A 3 -5.87 0.03 6.59
CA CYS A 3 -6.98 0.25 7.53
C CYS A 3 -8.32 -0.23 6.97
N GLU A 4 -9.26 -0.47 7.89
CA GLU A 4 -10.67 -0.67 7.54
C GLU A 4 -11.32 0.66 7.15
N PHE A 5 -12.29 0.60 6.23
CA PHE A 5 -13.03 1.78 5.80
C PHE A 5 -14.53 1.49 5.68
N GLU A 6 -15.32 2.54 5.84
CA GLU A 6 -16.75 2.54 5.58
C GLU A 6 -17.08 3.66 4.59
N VAL A 7 -17.97 3.38 3.65
CA VAL A 7 -18.47 4.40 2.73
C VAL A 7 -19.54 5.20 3.48
N GLY A 8 -19.32 6.51 3.59
CA GLY A 8 -20.28 7.43 4.18
C GLY A 8 -21.26 7.99 3.14
N GLU A 9 -22.06 8.95 3.55
CA GLU A 9 -22.97 9.64 2.65
C GLU A 9 -22.21 10.51 1.64
N GLY A 10 -22.71 10.55 0.41
CA GLY A 10 -22.07 11.26 -0.70
C GLY A 10 -20.75 10.60 -1.11
N SER A 11 -19.72 11.42 -1.33
CA SER A 11 -18.37 10.98 -1.73
C SER A 11 -17.42 10.87 -0.54
N SER A 12 -17.92 10.56 0.68
CA SER A 12 -17.10 10.50 1.90
C SER A 12 -16.67 9.08 2.23
N LEU A 13 -15.45 8.94 2.78
CA LEU A 13 -14.92 7.69 3.33
C LEU A 13 -14.56 7.89 4.79
N LEU A 14 -15.02 7.01 5.65
CA LEU A 14 -14.63 6.95 7.05
C LEU A 14 -13.58 5.86 7.25
N LEU A 15 -12.37 6.27 7.62
CA LEU A 15 -11.25 5.36 7.86
C LEU A 15 -11.10 5.11 9.36
N LYS A 16 -11.18 3.86 9.80
CA LYS A 16 -11.02 3.45 11.19
C LYS A 16 -9.57 3.05 11.45
N LEU A 17 -8.81 3.93 12.10
CA LEU A 17 -7.39 3.71 12.35
C LEU A 17 -7.10 2.86 13.60
N GLY A 18 -8.11 2.64 14.44
CA GLY A 18 -7.96 1.95 15.70
C GLY A 18 -7.11 2.73 16.72
N LYS A 19 -6.52 2.02 17.68
CA LYS A 19 -5.70 2.62 18.74
C LYS A 19 -4.28 2.87 18.25
N ILE A 20 -3.77 4.08 18.53
CA ILE A 20 -2.38 4.46 18.26
C ILE A 20 -1.73 4.83 19.59
N LYS A 21 -0.64 4.17 19.94
CA LYS A 21 0.12 4.44 21.17
C LYS A 21 1.10 5.59 20.97
N THR A 22 1.48 6.24 22.06
CA THR A 22 2.51 7.28 22.03
C THR A 22 3.79 6.77 21.35
N GLY A 23 4.33 7.54 20.41
CA GLY A 23 5.51 7.17 19.62
C GLY A 23 5.25 6.22 18.46
N GLN A 24 4.06 5.64 18.36
CA GLN A 24 3.68 4.78 17.23
C GLN A 24 3.29 5.64 16.03
N ARG A 25 3.74 5.23 14.84
CA ARG A 25 3.30 5.76 13.56
C ARG A 25 2.48 4.71 12.83
N LYS A 26 1.40 5.14 12.19
CA LYS A 26 0.58 4.29 11.33
C LYS A 26 0.55 4.91 9.94
N PHE A 27 0.85 4.12 8.94
CA PHE A 27 0.78 4.52 7.54
C PHE A 27 -0.48 3.91 6.93
N ILE A 28 -1.18 4.70 6.16
CA ILE A 28 -2.30 4.29 5.31
C ILE A 28 -2.04 4.85 3.92
N ALA A 29 -2.36 4.10 2.90
CA ALA A 29 -2.30 4.56 1.53
C ALA A 29 -3.71 4.54 0.93
N LEU A 30 -4.07 5.62 0.25
CA LEU A 30 -5.33 5.78 -0.46
C LEU A 30 -5.01 5.96 -1.93
N GLU A 31 -5.66 5.16 -2.77
CA GLU A 31 -5.55 5.24 -4.21
C GLU A 31 -6.87 5.74 -4.78
N PHE A 32 -6.81 6.79 -5.57
CA PHE A 32 -7.99 7.41 -6.18
C PHE A 32 -7.88 7.41 -7.69
N ASN A 33 -8.95 7.01 -8.35
CA ASN A 33 -9.10 7.23 -9.78
C ASN A 33 -9.67 8.63 -10.00
N ILE A 34 -8.89 9.47 -10.68
CA ILE A 34 -9.27 10.85 -10.96
C ILE A 34 -9.49 10.96 -12.47
N SER A 35 -10.69 11.41 -12.86
CA SER A 35 -11.01 11.64 -14.25
C SER A 35 -10.13 12.75 -14.84
N THR A 36 -9.72 12.59 -16.09
CA THR A 36 -8.98 13.62 -16.82
C THR A 36 -9.80 14.90 -16.93
N THR A 37 -9.16 16.03 -16.73
CA THR A 37 -9.79 17.35 -16.80
C THR A 37 -8.85 18.36 -17.46
N ILE A 38 -9.33 19.59 -17.65
CA ILE A 38 -8.55 20.68 -18.22
C ILE A 38 -7.40 21.05 -17.28
N ALA A 39 -6.30 21.56 -17.83
CA ALA A 39 -5.18 22.04 -17.03
C ALA A 39 -5.62 23.10 -16.01
N GLY A 40 -5.18 22.97 -14.75
CA GLY A 40 -5.56 23.85 -13.65
C GLY A 40 -5.37 23.19 -12.30
N ARG A 41 -5.68 23.92 -11.23
CA ARG A 41 -5.67 23.42 -9.86
C ARG A 41 -7.08 23.09 -9.42
N TYR A 42 -7.22 21.93 -8.77
CA TYR A 42 -8.51 21.40 -8.31
C TYR A 42 -8.37 20.86 -6.91
N GLU A 43 -9.39 21.10 -6.08
CA GLU A 43 -9.50 20.38 -4.81
C GLU A 43 -9.75 18.90 -5.09
N ALA A 44 -8.81 18.06 -4.69
CA ALA A 44 -8.92 16.63 -4.90
C ALA A 44 -9.63 15.94 -3.75
N LEU A 45 -9.37 16.41 -2.53
CA LEU A 45 -9.75 15.67 -1.35
C LEU A 45 -9.68 16.57 -0.11
N SER A 46 -10.66 16.47 0.78
CA SER A 46 -10.66 17.07 2.11
C SER A 46 -10.45 16.00 3.17
N LEU A 47 -9.52 16.21 4.09
CA LEU A 47 -9.22 15.30 5.18
C LEU A 47 -9.59 15.94 6.52
N GLN A 48 -10.32 15.20 7.35
CA GLN A 48 -10.58 15.56 8.74
C GLN A 48 -10.21 14.42 9.67
N TRP A 49 -9.46 14.72 10.71
CA TRP A 49 -9.06 13.76 11.72
C TRP A 49 -9.87 13.95 13.00
N LYS A 50 -10.38 12.83 13.53
CA LYS A 50 -11.06 12.79 14.82
C LYS A 50 -10.37 11.77 15.71
N TYR A 51 -10.13 12.11 16.96
CA TYR A 51 -9.50 11.18 17.91
C TYR A 51 -10.02 11.39 19.32
N LYS A 52 -9.94 10.34 20.13
CA LYS A 52 -10.29 10.37 21.55
C LYS A 52 -9.06 9.99 22.37
N LYS A 53 -8.72 10.82 23.35
CA LYS A 53 -7.70 10.48 24.35
C LYS A 53 -8.31 9.61 25.43
N PRO A 54 -7.56 8.63 26.01
CA PRO A 54 -8.10 7.77 27.09
C PRO A 54 -8.58 8.55 28.32
N THR A 55 -7.96 9.70 28.58
CA THR A 55 -8.22 10.56 29.74
C THR A 55 -9.31 11.61 29.51
N VAL A 56 -9.87 11.70 28.31
CA VAL A 56 -10.85 12.73 27.93
C VAL A 56 -12.03 12.07 27.25
N GLU A 57 -13.24 12.28 27.79
CA GLU A 57 -14.45 11.69 27.19
C GLU A 57 -14.82 12.30 25.84
N ARG A 58 -14.44 13.56 25.61
CA ARG A 58 -14.79 14.29 24.38
C ARG A 58 -13.89 13.90 23.21
N VAL A 59 -14.53 13.67 22.06
CA VAL A 59 -13.82 13.53 20.77
C VAL A 59 -13.18 14.86 20.39
N GLN A 60 -11.93 14.81 20.01
CA GLN A 60 -11.18 15.97 19.49
C GLN A 60 -11.16 15.89 17.97
N GLU A 61 -11.35 17.02 17.32
CA GLU A 61 -11.29 17.15 15.87
C GLU A 61 -10.16 18.09 15.49
N LEU A 62 -9.38 17.70 14.49
CA LEU A 62 -8.37 18.57 13.90
C LEU A 62 -9.01 19.40 12.78
N PRO A 63 -8.43 20.56 12.43
CA PRO A 63 -8.88 21.33 11.28
C PRO A 63 -8.90 20.50 10.01
N VAL A 64 -9.86 20.77 9.16
CA VAL A 64 -9.94 20.16 7.83
C VAL A 64 -8.72 20.57 7.00
N LYS A 65 -8.07 19.59 6.39
CA LYS A 65 -6.98 19.80 5.45
C LYS A 65 -7.47 19.49 4.04
N VAL A 66 -7.41 20.48 3.17
CA VAL A 66 -7.71 20.30 1.75
C VAL A 66 -6.43 19.97 1.01
N LEU A 67 -6.49 18.96 0.15
CA LEU A 67 -5.44 18.60 -0.78
C LEU A 67 -5.85 18.99 -2.20
N GLU A 68 -4.97 19.73 -2.85
CA GLU A 68 -5.16 20.18 -4.24
C GLU A 68 -4.29 19.34 -5.18
N LEU A 69 -4.79 19.11 -6.38
CA LEU A 69 -4.06 18.55 -7.51
C LEU A 69 -3.95 19.57 -8.62
N GLU A 70 -2.80 19.57 -9.28
CA GLU A 70 -2.56 20.39 -10.47
C GLU A 70 -2.49 19.49 -11.69
N TYR A 71 -3.38 19.73 -12.64
CA TYR A 71 -3.31 19.14 -13.99
C TYR A 71 -2.46 20.02 -14.87
N THR A 72 -1.41 19.46 -15.45
CA THR A 72 -0.49 20.19 -16.30
C THR A 72 -0.08 19.35 -17.52
N HIS A 73 0.24 20.05 -18.62
CA HIS A 73 0.85 19.45 -19.81
C HIS A 73 2.39 19.53 -19.77
N HIS A 74 2.97 20.13 -18.74
CA HIS A 74 4.42 20.28 -18.62
C HIS A 74 5.05 18.99 -18.11
N THR A 75 5.74 18.28 -18.99
CA THR A 75 6.41 16.98 -18.68
C THR A 75 7.45 17.07 -17.58
N GLN A 76 8.12 18.21 -17.40
CA GLN A 76 9.09 18.42 -16.31
C GLN A 76 8.41 18.33 -14.93
N VAL A 77 7.26 18.97 -14.76
CA VAL A 77 6.50 18.91 -13.50
C VAL A 77 6.03 17.49 -13.20
N LEU A 78 5.61 16.74 -14.21
CA LEU A 78 5.19 15.33 -14.06
C LEU A 78 6.35 14.43 -13.59
N ASN A 79 7.57 14.69 -14.03
CA ASN A 79 8.75 13.93 -13.61
C ASN A 79 9.20 14.24 -12.17
N GLU A 80 8.89 15.45 -11.67
CA GLU A 80 9.23 15.88 -10.32
C GLU A 80 8.20 15.43 -9.26
N THR A 81 7.02 14.97 -9.67
CA THR A 81 5.91 14.64 -8.76
C THR A 81 6.01 13.25 -8.13
N CYS A 82 6.96 12.41 -8.53
CA CYS A 82 7.14 11.09 -7.96
C CYS A 82 7.69 11.17 -6.53
N CYS A 83 6.80 11.03 -5.54
CA CYS A 83 7.20 10.99 -4.14
C CYS A 83 7.62 9.58 -3.74
N PHE A 84 8.94 9.31 -3.76
CA PHE A 84 9.51 8.02 -3.35
C PHE A 84 8.99 7.55 -1.98
N HIS A 85 8.82 8.46 -1.03
CA HIS A 85 8.33 8.13 0.30
C HIS A 85 6.90 7.54 0.26
N VAL A 86 6.02 8.07 -0.57
CA VAL A 86 4.66 7.55 -0.78
C VAL A 86 4.72 6.20 -1.48
N GLU A 87 5.48 6.09 -2.57
CA GLU A 87 5.65 4.85 -3.34
C GLU A 87 6.18 3.72 -2.46
N LYS A 88 7.22 3.99 -1.65
CA LYS A 88 7.77 3.04 -0.69
C LYS A 88 6.71 2.50 0.27
N HIS A 89 5.98 3.37 0.94
CA HIS A 89 4.98 2.94 1.93
C HIS A 89 3.80 2.23 1.28
N LEU A 90 3.41 2.64 0.08
CA LEU A 90 2.37 1.96 -0.69
C LEU A 90 2.80 0.52 -1.02
N GLU A 91 4.01 0.32 -1.54
CA GLU A 91 4.48 -1.02 -1.90
C GLU A 91 4.68 -1.91 -0.67
N LEU A 92 5.15 -1.37 0.45
CA LEU A 92 5.24 -2.13 1.70
C LEU A 92 3.86 -2.54 2.24
N LEU A 93 2.84 -1.71 2.09
CA LEU A 93 1.48 -2.07 2.48
C LEU A 93 0.89 -3.12 1.53
N LYS A 94 1.12 -2.99 0.22
CA LYS A 94 0.70 -3.98 -0.79
C LYS A 94 1.36 -5.34 -0.58
N THR A 95 2.53 -5.42 0.04
CA THR A 95 3.20 -6.70 0.31
C THR A 95 2.33 -7.64 1.15
N ALA A 96 1.70 -7.13 2.20
CA ALA A 96 0.83 -7.94 3.06
C ALA A 96 -0.38 -8.47 2.30
N GLU A 97 -1.05 -7.64 1.52
CA GLU A 97 -2.20 -8.05 0.69
C GLU A 97 -1.80 -9.07 -0.38
N THR A 98 -0.66 -8.85 -1.04
CA THR A 98 -0.14 -9.80 -2.04
C THR A 98 0.13 -11.19 -1.43
N ILE A 99 0.65 -11.24 -0.20
CA ILE A 99 0.87 -12.52 0.51
C ILE A 99 -0.45 -13.19 0.84
N GLU A 100 -1.45 -12.45 1.31
CA GLU A 100 -2.78 -12.98 1.62
C GLU A 100 -3.48 -13.53 0.37
N GLU A 101 -3.48 -12.78 -0.72
CA GLU A 101 -4.05 -13.21 -2.01
C GLU A 101 -3.33 -14.43 -2.56
N ALA A 102 -2.00 -14.43 -2.54
CA ALA A 102 -1.20 -15.58 -2.99
C ALA A 102 -1.49 -16.83 -2.14
N THR A 103 -1.67 -16.67 -0.82
CA THR A 103 -2.05 -17.77 0.07
C THR A 103 -3.43 -18.32 -0.27
N THR A 104 -4.39 -17.46 -0.58
CA THR A 104 -5.73 -17.85 -1.02
C THR A 104 -5.67 -18.64 -2.32
N LEU A 105 -4.96 -18.14 -3.33
CA LEU A 105 -4.75 -18.83 -4.60
C LEU A 105 -4.08 -20.20 -4.43
N GLN A 106 -3.13 -20.32 -3.50
CA GLN A 106 -2.49 -21.61 -3.18
C GLN A 106 -3.49 -22.60 -2.60
N ASN A 107 -4.32 -22.16 -1.68
CA ASN A 107 -5.37 -23.00 -1.07
C ASN A 107 -6.41 -23.48 -2.09
N GLU A 108 -6.65 -22.70 -3.13
CA GLU A 108 -7.50 -23.04 -4.27
C GLU A 108 -6.80 -23.91 -5.33
N GLY A 109 -5.52 -24.26 -5.13
CA GLY A 109 -4.72 -25.05 -6.07
C GLY A 109 -4.15 -24.25 -7.24
N GLN A 110 -4.33 -22.94 -7.28
CA GLN A 110 -3.86 -22.03 -8.33
C GLN A 110 -2.40 -21.59 -8.09
N HIS A 111 -1.55 -22.55 -7.86
CA HIS A 111 -0.19 -22.32 -7.41
C HIS A 111 0.70 -21.51 -8.37
N SER A 112 0.50 -21.68 -9.69
CA SER A 112 1.28 -20.95 -10.69
C SER A 112 0.97 -19.45 -10.65
N GLN A 113 -0.29 -19.10 -10.46
CA GLN A 113 -0.73 -17.72 -10.36
C GLN A 113 -0.23 -17.06 -9.06
N ALA A 114 -0.31 -17.77 -7.94
CA ALA A 114 0.22 -17.33 -6.66
C ALA A 114 1.74 -17.03 -6.75
N HIS A 115 2.48 -17.95 -7.37
CA HIS A 115 3.91 -17.77 -7.59
C HIS A 115 4.23 -16.55 -8.46
N GLU A 116 3.54 -16.42 -9.59
CA GLU A 116 3.73 -15.28 -10.49
C GLU A 116 3.43 -13.95 -9.81
N MET A 117 2.36 -13.89 -9.01
CA MET A 117 1.99 -12.70 -8.24
C MET A 117 3.08 -12.30 -7.25
N LEU A 118 3.59 -13.25 -6.47
CA LEU A 118 4.66 -13.00 -5.51
C LEU A 118 5.96 -12.57 -6.20
N CYS A 119 6.34 -13.21 -7.31
CA CYS A 119 7.50 -12.83 -8.09
C CYS A 119 7.40 -11.40 -8.63
N ARG A 120 6.28 -11.04 -9.24
CA ARG A 120 6.06 -9.69 -9.77
C ARG A 120 6.18 -8.62 -8.68
N HIS A 121 5.64 -8.91 -7.51
CA HIS A 121 5.73 -7.97 -6.40
C HIS A 121 7.16 -7.87 -5.84
N ALA A 122 7.87 -9.00 -5.70
CA ALA A 122 9.27 -9.02 -5.29
C ALA A 122 10.18 -8.25 -6.27
N ASP A 123 9.98 -8.45 -7.58
CA ASP A 123 10.69 -7.71 -8.63
C ASP A 123 10.46 -6.20 -8.52
N LYS A 124 9.22 -5.79 -8.25
CA LYS A 124 8.86 -4.38 -8.08
C LYS A 124 9.55 -3.76 -6.87
N LEU A 125 9.54 -4.45 -5.72
CA LEU A 125 10.27 -4.01 -4.53
C LEU A 125 11.76 -3.91 -4.78
N LEU A 126 12.35 -4.90 -5.49
CA LEU A 126 13.76 -4.90 -5.82
C LEU A 126 14.15 -3.72 -6.71
N LEU A 127 13.38 -3.47 -7.77
CA LEU A 127 13.59 -2.31 -8.66
C LEU A 127 13.51 -0.99 -7.89
N LEU A 128 12.55 -0.87 -6.98
CA LEU A 128 12.39 0.31 -6.14
C LEU A 128 13.57 0.45 -5.16
N ALA A 129 14.05 -0.66 -4.58
CA ALA A 129 15.22 -0.69 -3.71
C ALA A 129 16.49 -0.25 -4.44
N VAL A 130 16.73 -0.76 -5.65
CA VAL A 130 17.90 -0.39 -6.48
C VAL A 130 17.85 1.10 -6.83
N ARG A 131 16.70 1.60 -7.24
CA ARG A 131 16.54 3.02 -7.62
C ARG A 131 16.76 3.97 -6.45
N SER A 132 16.38 3.57 -5.25
CA SER A 132 16.40 4.42 -4.05
C SER A 132 17.57 4.18 -3.11
N GLY A 133 18.24 3.03 -3.21
CA GLY A 133 19.22 2.59 -2.22
C GLY A 133 18.63 2.23 -0.86
N ASP A 134 17.31 1.97 -0.78
CA ASP A 134 16.63 1.70 0.50
C ASP A 134 16.80 0.23 0.93
N PRO A 135 17.50 -0.02 2.06
CA PRO A 135 17.79 -1.38 2.51
C PRO A 135 16.55 -2.13 3.03
N LEU A 136 15.49 -1.42 3.43
CA LEU A 136 14.26 -2.05 3.89
C LEU A 136 13.53 -2.71 2.72
N LEU A 137 13.40 -2.01 1.59
CA LEU A 137 12.79 -2.57 0.39
C LEU A 137 13.56 -3.76 -0.14
N LEU A 138 14.91 -3.70 -0.11
CA LEU A 138 15.74 -4.83 -0.49
C LEU A 138 15.47 -6.05 0.38
N LYS A 139 15.42 -5.86 1.70
CA LYS A 139 15.14 -6.93 2.65
C LYS A 139 13.76 -7.55 2.44
N GLU A 140 12.74 -6.74 2.18
CA GLU A 140 11.38 -7.23 1.89
C GLU A 140 11.34 -8.04 0.59
N ALA A 141 11.99 -7.58 -0.48
CA ALA A 141 12.12 -8.33 -1.71
C ALA A 141 12.81 -9.70 -1.49
N GLU A 142 13.94 -9.71 -0.77
CA GLU A 142 14.64 -10.96 -0.43
C GLU A 142 13.78 -11.93 0.39
N MET A 143 12.97 -11.42 1.30
CA MET A 143 12.04 -12.26 2.08
C MET A 143 11.00 -12.92 1.18
N LEU A 144 10.42 -12.20 0.24
CA LEU A 144 9.47 -12.76 -0.72
C LEU A 144 10.13 -13.83 -1.61
N TYR A 145 11.33 -13.59 -2.15
CA TYR A 145 12.05 -14.59 -2.95
C TYR A 145 12.38 -15.86 -2.15
N LYS A 146 12.74 -15.70 -0.87
CA LYS A 146 12.97 -16.88 0.00
C LYS A 146 11.68 -17.68 0.20
N GLN A 147 10.56 -17.02 0.47
CA GLN A 147 9.27 -17.68 0.61
C GLN A 147 8.91 -18.47 -0.65
N ILE A 148 9.07 -17.87 -1.82
CA ILE A 148 8.87 -18.50 -3.13
C ILE A 148 9.76 -19.75 -3.29
N GLY A 149 11.05 -19.64 -2.96
CA GLY A 149 12.00 -20.74 -3.04
C GLY A 149 11.70 -21.91 -2.11
N PHE A 150 11.26 -21.65 -0.89
CA PHE A 150 10.85 -22.70 0.07
C PHE A 150 9.66 -23.51 -0.43
N GLU A 151 8.70 -22.88 -1.09
CA GLU A 151 7.53 -23.57 -1.64
C GLU A 151 7.90 -24.50 -2.81
N TYR A 152 8.83 -24.11 -3.66
CA TYR A 152 9.35 -24.97 -4.72
C TYR A 152 10.04 -26.23 -4.18
N GLN A 153 10.85 -26.08 -3.12
CA GLN A 153 11.55 -27.22 -2.53
C GLN A 153 10.59 -28.22 -1.84
N LYS A 154 9.52 -27.75 -1.20
CA LYS A 154 8.50 -28.61 -0.63
C LYS A 154 7.81 -29.46 -1.69
N ARG A 155 7.52 -28.93 -2.87
CA ARG A 155 6.86 -29.64 -3.95
C ARG A 155 7.77 -30.65 -4.66
N GLY A 156 9.02 -30.32 -4.86
CA GLY A 156 9.99 -31.25 -5.45
C GLY A 156 10.13 -32.52 -4.62
N LYS A 157 9.97 -32.44 -3.30
CA LYS A 157 10.03 -33.61 -2.41
C LYS A 157 8.76 -34.46 -2.38
N THR A 158 7.58 -33.88 -2.65
CA THR A 158 6.32 -34.63 -2.70
C THR A 158 6.10 -35.30 -4.06
N ALA A 159 6.71 -34.81 -5.14
CA ALA A 159 6.61 -35.38 -6.47
C ALA A 159 7.55 -36.59 -6.71
N THR A 160 8.56 -36.79 -5.86
CA THR A 160 9.54 -37.89 -5.97
C THR A 160 9.31 -39.05 -5.01
N GLY A 161 8.18 -39.01 -4.27
CA GLY A 161 7.81 -40.04 -3.28
C GLY A 161 6.65 -40.91 -3.76
N ASN A 162 6.80 -41.61 -4.88
CA ASN A 162 5.95 -42.73 -5.27
C ASN A 162 6.83 -43.82 -5.86
#